data_39e004a1138d60a26fe83baad747e97f
#
_entry.id   39e004a1138d60a26fe83baad747e97f
#
_cell.length_a   1.000
_cell.length_b   1.000
_cell.length_c   1.000
_cell.angle_alpha   90.00
_cell.angle_beta   90.00
_cell.angle_gamma   90.00
#
_symmetry.space_group_name_H-M   'P 1'
#
loop_
_entity.id
_entity.type
_entity.pdbx_description
1 polymer ?
#
loop_
_entity_poly.entity_id
_entity_poly.type
_entity_poly.pdbx_seq_one_letter_code
_entity_poly.pdbx_strand_id
1 'polypeptide(L)'
;LNERLKAQTAKLYEFLAPQLLAQAAVDEGGTKYVAAAQEDCSAADARLLLNKLLADGRTVAAVVYRSGERINFVLGSGEQTQADCRSLCRKAGELFGGRGGGSQHFAQGGGAYSDDWRQKVLQLQQLLKE
;
A
#
# COMPACT_ATOMS: atom_id res chain seq x y z
N LEU A 1 -20.43 -18.23 -3.51
CA LEU A 1 -19.43 -17.80 -4.49
C LEU A 1 -18.55 -16.68 -3.97
N ASN A 2 -19.14 -15.62 -3.41
CA ASN A 2 -18.35 -14.50 -2.90
C ASN A 2 -17.50 -14.88 -1.68
N GLU A 3 -17.98 -15.74 -0.80
CA GLU A 3 -17.23 -16.18 0.36
C GLU A 3 -16.02 -17.04 -0.03
N ARG A 4 -16.17 -17.86 -1.07
CA ARG A 4 -15.06 -18.67 -1.60
C ARG A 4 -13.97 -17.80 -2.18
N LEU A 5 -14.35 -16.76 -2.95
CA LEU A 5 -13.39 -15.83 -3.52
C LEU A 5 -12.66 -15.05 -2.43
N LYS A 6 -13.38 -14.60 -1.39
CA LYS A 6 -12.76 -13.90 -0.27
C LYS A 6 -11.78 -14.78 0.48
N ALA A 7 -12.13 -16.05 0.71
CA ALA A 7 -11.26 -16.99 1.39
C ALA A 7 -9.99 -17.27 0.58
N GLN A 8 -10.11 -17.41 -0.74
CA GLN A 8 -8.97 -17.61 -1.61
C GLN A 8 -8.07 -16.38 -1.66
N THR A 9 -8.64 -15.19 -1.73
CA THR A 9 -7.89 -13.94 -1.71
C THR A 9 -7.14 -13.78 -0.40
N ALA A 10 -7.79 -14.08 0.74
CA ALA A 10 -7.15 -13.99 2.04
C ALA A 10 -5.96 -14.94 2.15
N LYS A 11 -6.09 -16.18 1.65
CA LYS A 11 -4.99 -17.14 1.64
C LYS A 11 -3.83 -16.66 0.76
N LEU A 12 -4.15 -16.11 -0.42
CA LEU A 12 -3.14 -15.57 -1.31
C LEU A 12 -2.35 -14.46 -0.63
N TYR A 13 -3.04 -13.56 0.06
CA TYR A 13 -2.40 -12.45 0.75
C TYR A 13 -1.61 -12.88 1.97
N GLU A 14 -2.06 -13.93 2.69
CA GLU A 14 -1.27 -14.51 3.77
C GLU A 14 0.06 -15.06 3.27
N PHE A 15 0.07 -15.57 2.05
CA PHE A 15 1.29 -16.05 1.41
C PHE A 15 2.12 -14.89 0.85
N LEU A 16 1.47 -13.92 0.26
CA LEU A 16 2.12 -12.80 -0.43
C LEU A 16 2.74 -11.79 0.55
N ALA A 17 2.06 -11.51 1.67
CA ALA A 17 2.50 -10.48 2.61
C ALA A 17 3.92 -10.73 3.14
N PRO A 18 4.30 -11.95 3.58
CA PRO A 18 5.67 -12.19 4.02
C PRO A 18 6.70 -11.98 2.92
N GLN A 19 6.36 -12.31 1.67
CA GLN A 19 7.26 -12.09 0.53
C GLN A 19 7.48 -10.60 0.28
N LEU A 20 6.41 -9.81 0.36
CA LEU A 20 6.51 -8.36 0.21
C LEU A 20 7.33 -7.75 1.33
N LEU A 21 7.13 -8.20 2.56
CA LEU A 21 7.89 -7.72 3.72
C LEU A 21 9.37 -8.06 3.60
N ALA A 22 9.70 -9.21 3.01
CA ALA A 22 11.09 -9.61 2.78
C ALA A 22 11.79 -8.68 1.78
N GLN A 23 11.01 -8.03 0.89
CA GLN A 23 11.53 -7.10 -0.10
C GLN A 23 11.42 -5.65 0.34
N ALA A 24 10.92 -5.39 1.55
CA ALA A 24 10.73 -4.04 2.05
C ALA A 24 12.05 -3.32 2.25
N ALA A 25 12.06 -2.01 2.05
CA ALA A 25 13.17 -1.16 2.45
C ALA A 25 13.12 -1.01 3.98
N VAL A 26 14.28 -1.09 4.63
CA VAL A 26 14.38 -1.01 6.09
C VAL A 26 15.27 0.17 6.45
N ASP A 27 14.82 1.00 7.39
CA ASP A 27 15.63 2.12 7.85
C ASP A 27 16.53 1.70 9.03
N GLU A 28 17.29 2.66 9.54
CA GLU A 28 18.24 2.41 10.64
C GLU A 28 17.54 1.96 11.93
N GLY A 29 16.29 2.36 12.14
CA GLY A 29 15.51 1.99 13.31
C GLY A 29 14.80 0.66 13.18
N GLY A 30 14.92 -0.02 12.03
CA GLY A 30 14.25 -1.30 11.80
C GLY A 30 12.83 -1.17 11.28
N THR A 31 12.39 0.03 10.92
CA THR A 31 11.07 0.23 10.30
C THR A 31 11.11 -0.21 8.85
N LYS A 32 10.13 -1.01 8.46
CA LYS A 32 10.01 -1.53 7.10
C LYS A 32 9.09 -0.65 6.26
N TYR A 33 9.48 -0.41 5.04
CA TYR A 33 8.70 0.40 4.09
C TYR A 33 8.43 -0.44 2.85
N VAL A 34 7.16 -0.70 2.56
CA VAL A 34 6.77 -1.56 1.45
C VAL A 34 5.69 -0.89 0.63
N ALA A 35 5.81 -0.96 -0.70
CA ALA A 35 4.77 -0.54 -1.62
C ALA A 35 4.49 -1.71 -2.57
N ALA A 36 3.24 -2.12 -2.66
CA ALA A 36 2.82 -3.24 -3.47
C ALA A 36 1.93 -2.77 -4.62
N ALA A 37 2.09 -3.36 -5.79
CA ALA A 37 1.26 -3.10 -6.97
C ALA A 37 0.34 -4.30 -7.21
N GLN A 38 -0.96 -4.05 -7.35
CA GLN A 38 -1.95 -5.09 -7.61
C GLN A 38 -2.82 -4.70 -8.78
N GLU A 39 -3.06 -5.63 -9.70
CA GLU A 39 -4.04 -5.46 -10.77
C GLU A 39 -5.33 -6.18 -10.39
N ASP A 40 -6.46 -5.72 -10.93
CA ASP A 40 -7.78 -6.33 -10.75
C ASP A 40 -8.13 -6.53 -9.27
N CYS A 41 -7.80 -5.53 -8.46
CA CYS A 41 -7.97 -5.58 -7.02
C CYS A 41 -9.05 -4.59 -6.61
N SER A 42 -9.94 -5.00 -5.71
CA SER A 42 -10.94 -4.10 -5.14
C SER A 42 -10.36 -3.32 -3.97
N ALA A 43 -11.04 -2.25 -3.56
CA ALA A 43 -10.64 -1.48 -2.39
C ALA A 43 -10.61 -2.35 -1.13
N ALA A 44 -11.59 -3.26 -0.98
CA ALA A 44 -11.64 -4.16 0.16
C ALA A 44 -10.45 -5.12 0.17
N ASP A 45 -10.07 -5.65 -1.00
CA ASP A 45 -8.93 -6.55 -1.11
C ASP A 45 -7.62 -5.81 -0.84
N ALA A 46 -7.50 -4.58 -1.32
CA ALA A 46 -6.32 -3.77 -1.07
C ALA A 46 -6.15 -3.49 0.43
N ARG A 47 -7.25 -3.20 1.14
CA ARG A 47 -7.20 -3.00 2.58
C ARG A 47 -6.86 -4.28 3.32
N LEU A 48 -7.34 -5.43 2.85
CA LEU A 48 -7.01 -6.71 3.45
C LEU A 48 -5.51 -6.99 3.36
N LEU A 49 -4.91 -6.77 2.19
CA LEU A 49 -3.47 -6.93 2.01
C LEU A 49 -2.71 -5.94 2.89
N LEU A 50 -3.15 -4.69 2.93
CA LEU A 50 -2.54 -3.66 3.78
C LEU A 50 -2.54 -4.08 5.25
N ASN A 51 -3.68 -4.56 5.76
CA ASN A 51 -3.77 -5.01 7.14
C ASN A 51 -2.82 -6.16 7.45
N LYS A 52 -2.65 -7.08 6.50
CA LYS A 52 -1.70 -8.18 6.68
C LYS A 52 -0.26 -7.69 6.70
N LEU A 53 0.08 -6.70 5.89
CA LEU A 53 1.41 -6.09 5.90
C LEU A 53 1.66 -5.35 7.21
N LEU A 54 0.62 -4.72 7.76
CA LEU A 54 0.72 -3.94 9.00
C LEU A 54 0.65 -4.80 10.26
N ALA A 55 0.44 -6.11 10.14
CA ALA A 55 0.44 -7.00 11.29
C ALA A 55 1.78 -6.93 12.06
N ASP A 56 2.86 -6.63 11.36
CA ASP A 56 4.11 -6.22 11.97
C ASP A 56 4.00 -4.72 12.31
N GLY A 57 3.91 -4.37 13.57
CA GLY A 57 3.70 -3.00 14.01
C GLY A 57 4.77 -1.99 13.61
N ARG A 58 5.89 -2.43 13.05
CA ARG A 58 6.97 -1.56 12.60
C ARG A 58 7.01 -1.41 11.07
N THR A 59 5.87 -1.58 10.41
CA THR A 59 5.78 -1.49 8.96
C THR A 59 4.96 -0.28 8.55
N VAL A 60 5.46 0.45 7.56
CA VAL A 60 4.71 1.46 6.81
C VAL A 60 4.48 0.88 5.43
N ALA A 61 3.23 0.75 5.02
CA ALA A 61 2.89 0.05 3.80
C ALA A 61 1.95 0.86 2.92
N ALA A 62 2.06 0.65 1.63
CA ALA A 62 1.17 1.20 0.63
C ALA A 62 0.76 0.06 -0.31
N VAL A 63 -0.52 -0.03 -0.62
CA VAL A 63 -1.01 -0.92 -1.67
C VAL A 63 -1.59 -0.05 -2.76
N VAL A 64 -0.99 -0.13 -3.95
CA VAL A 64 -1.44 0.61 -5.12
C VAL A 64 -2.12 -0.39 -6.05
N TYR A 65 -3.33 -0.10 -6.45
CA TYR A 65 -4.10 -1.01 -7.29
C TYR A 65 -4.76 -0.27 -8.44
N ARG A 66 -4.86 -0.97 -9.55
CA ARG A 66 -5.50 -0.45 -10.76
C ARG A 66 -6.98 -0.84 -10.77
N SER A 67 -7.84 0.14 -11.03
CA SER A 67 -9.27 -0.08 -11.21
C SER A 67 -9.68 0.62 -12.50
N GLY A 68 -9.78 -0.15 -13.61
CA GLY A 68 -10.07 0.42 -14.93
C GLY A 68 -8.98 1.39 -15.38
N GLU A 69 -9.35 2.63 -15.62
CA GLU A 69 -8.41 3.68 -16.04
C GLU A 69 -7.93 4.56 -14.89
N ARG A 70 -8.13 4.09 -13.67
CA ARG A 70 -7.70 4.81 -12.47
C ARG A 70 -6.74 3.98 -11.66
N ILE A 71 -5.80 4.68 -11.01
CA ILE A 71 -4.91 4.10 -10.02
C ILE A 71 -5.40 4.59 -8.66
N ASN A 72 -5.61 3.64 -7.75
CA ASN A 72 -6.00 3.94 -6.38
C ASN A 72 -4.91 3.42 -5.45
N PHE A 73 -4.81 4.02 -4.27
CA PHE A 73 -3.84 3.56 -3.29
C PHE A 73 -4.40 3.67 -1.88
N VAL A 74 -3.96 2.76 -1.02
CA VAL A 74 -4.21 2.80 0.41
C VAL A 74 -2.86 2.76 1.12
N LEU A 75 -2.75 3.54 2.18
CA LEU A 75 -1.52 3.68 2.96
C LEU A 75 -1.83 3.39 4.42
N GLY A 76 -0.91 2.75 5.10
CA GLY A 76 -1.07 2.50 6.51
C GLY A 76 0.27 2.47 7.22
N SER A 77 0.25 2.78 8.50
CA SER A 77 1.42 2.67 9.37
C SER A 77 1.08 1.80 10.58
N GLY A 78 2.02 0.93 10.96
CA GLY A 78 1.88 0.11 12.15
C GLY A 78 1.91 0.95 13.43
N GLU A 79 1.41 0.37 14.53
CA GLU A 79 1.27 1.08 15.78
C GLU A 79 2.60 1.55 16.37
N GLN A 80 3.69 0.89 16.02
CA GLN A 80 5.02 1.21 16.52
C GLN A 80 5.78 2.19 15.64
N THR A 81 5.17 2.65 14.54
CA THR A 81 5.79 3.65 13.67
C THR A 81 5.28 5.04 14.02
N GLN A 82 6.09 6.05 13.68
CA GLN A 82 5.71 7.45 13.84
C GLN A 82 5.40 8.11 12.50
N ALA A 83 5.26 7.32 11.45
CA ALA A 83 4.97 7.85 10.13
C ALA A 83 3.57 8.45 10.08
N ASP A 84 3.45 9.58 9.37
CA ASP A 84 2.17 10.25 9.18
C ASP A 84 1.65 9.93 7.78
N CYS A 85 0.62 9.09 7.72
CA CYS A 85 0.04 8.68 6.44
C CYS A 85 -0.60 9.82 5.66
N ARG A 86 -0.98 10.92 6.34
CA ARG A 86 -1.48 12.10 5.63
C ARG A 86 -0.41 12.72 4.76
N SER A 87 0.80 12.88 5.28
CA SER A 87 1.94 13.37 4.50
C SER A 87 2.33 12.41 3.39
N LEU A 88 2.35 11.12 3.68
CA LEU A 88 2.68 10.09 2.69
C LEU A 88 1.63 10.03 1.58
N CYS A 89 0.36 10.19 1.95
CA CYS A 89 -0.73 10.23 0.99
C CYS A 89 -0.61 11.43 0.04
N ARG A 90 -0.19 12.56 0.55
CA ARG A 90 0.07 13.75 -0.29
C ARG A 90 1.17 13.47 -1.31
N LYS A 91 2.26 12.86 -0.86
CA LYS A 91 3.36 12.47 -1.75
C LYS A 91 2.91 11.47 -2.82
N ALA A 92 2.13 10.47 -2.40
CA ALA A 92 1.58 9.49 -3.33
C ALA A 92 0.63 10.14 -4.33
N GLY A 93 -0.22 11.05 -3.89
CA GLY A 93 -1.12 11.79 -4.76
C GLY A 93 -0.36 12.58 -5.82
N GLU A 94 0.71 13.26 -5.43
CA GLU A 94 1.55 13.99 -6.37
C GLU A 94 2.19 13.04 -7.40
N LEU A 95 2.66 11.88 -6.94
CA LEU A 95 3.32 10.89 -7.80
C LEU A 95 2.36 10.33 -8.85
N PHE A 96 1.11 10.08 -8.49
CA PHE A 96 0.11 9.51 -9.39
C PHE A 96 -0.80 10.57 -10.04
N GLY A 97 -0.54 11.83 -9.80
CA GLY A 97 -1.32 12.91 -10.40
C GLY A 97 -2.74 13.01 -9.86
N GLY A 98 -2.95 12.67 -8.60
CA GLY A 98 -4.27 12.63 -7.99
C GLY A 98 -4.32 13.26 -6.62
N ARG A 99 -5.30 12.83 -5.83
CA ARG A 99 -5.54 13.33 -4.48
C ARG A 99 -5.89 12.21 -3.54
N GLY A 100 -5.76 12.48 -2.26
CA GLY A 100 -6.17 11.56 -1.22
C GLY A 100 -6.21 12.26 0.13
N GLY A 101 -6.55 11.52 1.14
CA GLY A 101 -6.59 12.01 2.50
C GLY A 101 -6.82 10.87 3.48
N GLY A 102 -6.73 11.19 4.75
CA GLY A 102 -6.91 10.21 5.81
C GLY A 102 -6.42 10.72 7.15
N SER A 103 -6.01 9.79 7.99
CA SER A 103 -5.49 10.07 9.32
C SER A 103 -4.00 9.71 9.38
N GLN A 104 -3.42 9.83 10.58
CA GLN A 104 -2.01 9.51 10.79
C GLN A 104 -1.70 8.05 10.49
N HIS A 105 -2.61 7.13 10.78
CA HIS A 105 -2.36 5.69 10.65
C HIS A 105 -2.96 5.05 9.40
N PHE A 106 -3.85 5.77 8.72
CA PHE A 106 -4.49 5.24 7.51
C PHE A 106 -4.86 6.40 6.57
N ALA A 107 -4.53 6.25 5.30
CA ALA A 107 -4.92 7.20 4.27
C ALA A 107 -5.22 6.46 2.97
N GLN A 108 -6.00 7.07 2.11
CA GLN A 108 -6.34 6.49 0.81
C GLN A 108 -6.49 7.61 -0.21
N GLY A 109 -6.30 7.27 -1.46
CA GLY A 109 -6.42 8.23 -2.54
C GLY A 109 -6.38 7.54 -3.89
N GLY A 110 -6.29 8.35 -4.93
CA GLY A 110 -6.22 7.84 -6.28
C GLY A 110 -5.74 8.87 -7.26
N GLY A 111 -5.43 8.43 -8.45
CA GLY A 111 -4.95 9.26 -9.55
C GLY A 111 -5.31 8.64 -10.89
N ALA A 112 -4.77 9.20 -11.96
CA ALA A 112 -5.02 8.72 -13.30
C ALA A 112 -4.08 7.55 -13.64
N TYR A 113 -4.58 6.63 -14.45
CA TYR A 113 -3.77 5.53 -14.97
C TYR A 113 -2.66 6.07 -15.88
N SER A 114 -1.48 5.50 -15.76
CA SER A 114 -0.39 5.72 -16.69
C SER A 114 0.33 4.38 -16.91
N ASP A 115 0.95 4.21 -18.07
CA ASP A 115 1.60 2.94 -18.41
C ASP A 115 2.76 2.61 -17.49
N ASP A 116 3.34 3.61 -16.85
CA ASP A 116 4.49 3.46 -15.96
C ASP A 116 4.09 3.39 -14.47
N TRP A 117 2.83 3.12 -14.18
CA TRP A 117 2.35 3.15 -12.80
C TRP A 117 3.08 2.18 -11.87
N ARG A 118 3.52 1.04 -12.40
CA ARG A 118 4.29 0.07 -11.60
C ARG A 118 5.66 0.61 -11.21
N GLN A 119 6.30 1.36 -12.09
CA GLN A 119 7.56 2.03 -11.78
C GLN A 119 7.34 3.11 -10.72
N LYS A 120 6.21 3.80 -10.78
CA LYS A 120 5.85 4.77 -9.75
C LYS A 120 5.65 4.12 -8.39
N VAL A 121 5.16 2.88 -8.34
CA VAL A 121 5.06 2.14 -7.08
C VAL A 121 6.44 1.93 -6.46
N LEU A 122 7.45 1.62 -7.26
CA LEU A 122 8.82 1.50 -6.77
C LEU A 122 9.34 2.83 -6.23
N GLN A 123 9.03 3.93 -6.92
CA GLN A 123 9.38 5.27 -6.43
C GLN A 123 8.67 5.59 -5.12
N LEU A 124 7.41 5.18 -5.00
CA LEU A 124 6.64 5.37 -3.78
C LEU A 124 7.31 4.68 -2.59
N GLN A 125 7.82 3.47 -2.78
CA GLN A 125 8.51 2.76 -1.70
C GLN A 125 9.71 3.57 -1.19
N GLN A 126 10.45 4.20 -2.06
CA GLN A 126 11.56 5.08 -1.66
C GLN A 126 11.05 6.34 -0.95
N LEU A 127 9.95 6.91 -1.43
CA LEU A 127 9.34 8.08 -0.79
C LEU A 127 8.83 7.78 0.61
N LEU A 128 8.31 6.58 0.85
CA LEU A 128 7.85 6.17 2.17
C LEU A 128 8.99 6.18 3.18
N LYS A 129 10.18 5.80 2.75
CA LYS A 129 11.35 5.73 3.61
C LYS A 129 11.91 7.11 3.94
N GLU A 130 11.71 8.07 3.05
CA GLU A 130 12.15 9.44 3.28
C GLU A 130 11.25 10.13 4.31
#